data_4b1ab09747e773c94cdacc3c3cfccec8
#
_entry.id   4b1ab09747e773c94cdacc3c3cfccec8
#
_cell.length_a   1.000
_cell.length_b   1.000
_cell.length_c   1.000
_cell.angle_alpha   90.00
_cell.angle_beta   90.00
_cell.angle_gamma   90.00
#
_symmetry.space_group_name_H-M   'P 1'
#
loop_
_entity.id
_entity.type
_entity.pdbx_description
1 polymer ?
#
loop_
_entity_poly.entity_id
_entity_poly.type
_entity_poly.pdbx_seq_one_letter_code
_entity_poly.pdbx_strand_id
1 'polypeptide(L)'
;MWESQLISTKLYRNSVFNFKLNSHKFNSASNFRSSAKMSIFGTKFYEIWPKAKSEILLTEFGKKLLKECQTIDIPEKQRVDIEAFKVKSLNFPLEFGTNNCRVMSQPKDRYNNIEKQISSAYPVIHERVLQLYLQFLEHKCCYGYPKEKELYANLSLEDFVQRLLSKRCASFVGRMDAYLLLTGETGSGHTYDTIGTNCEKTPLLLKDCLSYDEVKLSAFLSVSSYTELLNDGNRQNRGKLEVDFSKIEREGVVIGLIGARFQRPFVMEFQDIVISPEQNVGTKGYGQKKDGIPNKSEEGIRQLWQTFYEEPSFLHSDVEKDHKRFGDVSRLRSADIFDNVVMKKRFSISFDTLLIEAQARAFKFNKQAYVHIVGIGLGTWCITEQQTPIFFETFSQRINYLLPKLNNIGALHFSWFGLDEWGDLKHNGFIKSSTHPRGGIITLMANRNPADRLQGTQFEDMLLVISYAWDGNALPGNEFWFKNLAGSNDSSTACSTLISELHNPHINNDWVCSKNLHIASIDHGIIHISDYAKIMV
;
A
#
# COMPACT_ATOMS: atom_id res chain seq x y z
N MET A 1 -28.00 -26.77 5.28
CA MET A 1 -27.43 -25.43 5.59
C MET A 1 -26.21 -25.46 6.52
N TRP A 2 -25.97 -26.52 7.30
CA TRP A 2 -24.81 -26.66 8.22
C TRP A 2 -23.58 -27.34 7.59
N GLU A 3 -23.74 -28.13 6.55
CA GLU A 3 -22.62 -28.82 5.89
C GLU A 3 -21.82 -27.93 4.93
N SER A 4 -22.41 -26.89 4.33
CA SER A 4 -21.71 -25.95 3.45
C SER A 4 -20.75 -25.02 4.18
N GLN A 5 -21.01 -24.69 5.45
CA GLN A 5 -20.08 -23.89 6.28
C GLN A 5 -18.85 -24.70 6.72
N LEU A 6 -18.98 -26.01 6.90
CA LEU A 6 -17.87 -26.91 7.26
C LEU A 6 -16.91 -27.16 6.09
N ILE A 7 -17.40 -27.13 4.86
CA ILE A 7 -16.55 -27.30 3.66
C ILE A 7 -15.73 -26.02 3.41
N SER A 8 -16.31 -24.84 3.59
CA SER A 8 -15.59 -23.56 3.47
C SER A 8 -14.45 -23.44 4.50
N THR A 9 -14.70 -23.81 5.75
CA THR A 9 -13.67 -23.80 6.82
C THR A 9 -12.60 -24.87 6.65
N LYS A 10 -12.91 -26.02 6.02
CA LYS A 10 -11.92 -27.06 5.74
C LYS A 10 -11.01 -26.69 4.56
N LEU A 11 -11.53 -26.08 3.51
CA LEU A 11 -10.71 -25.60 2.38
C LEU A 11 -9.77 -24.49 2.82
N TYR A 12 -10.21 -23.58 3.69
CA TYR A 12 -9.38 -22.54 4.26
C TYR A 12 -8.28 -23.08 5.18
N ARG A 13 -8.59 -24.08 6.03
CA ARG A 13 -7.58 -24.73 6.90
C ARG A 13 -6.51 -25.48 6.11
N ASN A 14 -6.83 -26.10 4.99
CA ASN A 14 -5.83 -26.83 4.19
C ASN A 14 -4.94 -25.96 3.32
N SER A 15 -5.33 -24.70 3.02
CA SER A 15 -4.49 -23.76 2.26
C SER A 15 -3.57 -22.89 3.15
N VAL A 16 -3.88 -22.77 4.44
CA VAL A 16 -3.13 -21.90 5.39
C VAL A 16 -2.20 -22.71 6.31
N PHE A 17 -2.40 -24.03 6.46
CA PHE A 17 -1.70 -24.84 7.45
C PHE A 17 -0.68 -25.82 6.86
N ASN A 18 0.37 -25.31 6.17
CA ASN A 18 1.66 -26.01 6.08
C ASN A 18 2.81 -25.07 5.76
N PHE A 19 2.84 -23.90 6.38
CA PHE A 19 4.06 -23.09 6.46
C PHE A 19 4.66 -23.21 7.87
N LYS A 20 5.31 -24.33 8.15
CA LYS A 20 6.46 -24.27 9.05
C LYS A 20 7.42 -23.27 8.43
N LEU A 21 7.58 -22.12 9.08
CA LEU A 21 8.75 -21.28 8.92
C LEU A 21 9.95 -22.19 9.17
N ASN A 22 10.48 -22.77 8.11
CA ASN A 22 11.84 -23.24 8.13
C ASN A 22 12.68 -21.99 8.37
N SER A 23 13.13 -21.84 9.59
CA SER A 23 14.26 -21.00 9.93
C SER A 23 15.49 -21.58 9.22
N HIS A 24 15.53 -21.51 7.90
CA HIS A 24 16.77 -21.61 7.19
C HIS A 24 17.54 -20.35 7.58
N LYS A 25 18.44 -20.54 8.53
CA LYS A 25 19.51 -19.62 8.83
C LYS A 25 20.04 -19.12 7.50
N PHE A 26 19.88 -17.82 7.25
CA PHE A 26 20.55 -17.11 6.18
C PHE A 26 22.07 -17.20 6.44
N ASN A 27 22.69 -18.33 6.06
CA ASN A 27 24.15 -18.50 6.12
C ASN A 27 24.86 -17.85 4.93
N SER A 28 24.16 -17.03 4.10
CA SER A 28 24.77 -16.29 3.01
C SER A 28 25.14 -14.84 3.35
N ALA A 29 24.80 -14.34 4.54
CA ALA A 29 25.20 -12.99 4.97
C ALA A 29 26.71 -12.83 5.22
N SER A 30 27.48 -13.92 5.27
CA SER A 30 28.92 -13.86 5.59
C SER A 30 29.83 -13.41 4.43
N ASN A 31 29.32 -13.30 3.19
CA ASN A 31 30.15 -12.93 2.04
C ASN A 31 29.94 -11.48 1.54
N PHE A 32 29.09 -10.67 2.18
CA PHE A 32 28.87 -9.26 1.83
C PHE A 32 29.71 -8.30 2.70
N ARG A 33 30.92 -8.67 3.10
CA ARG A 33 31.83 -7.75 3.79
C ARG A 33 32.52 -6.83 2.80
N SER A 34 32.21 -5.54 2.94
CA SER A 34 32.91 -4.32 2.54
C SER A 34 34.15 -4.48 1.66
N SER A 35 33.96 -4.45 0.37
CA SER A 35 34.91 -3.86 -0.57
C SER A 35 34.11 -2.99 -1.54
N ALA A 36 34.69 -1.88 -2.01
CA ALA A 36 34.12 -0.81 -2.86
C ALA A 36 32.77 -1.17 -3.50
N LYS A 37 31.71 -0.37 -3.25
CA LYS A 37 30.32 -0.53 -3.71
C LYS A 37 30.25 -1.00 -5.18
N MET A 38 30.43 -2.30 -5.43
CA MET A 38 29.95 -2.88 -6.67
C MET A 38 28.43 -2.88 -6.57
N SER A 39 27.77 -2.10 -7.43
CA SER A 39 26.31 -2.06 -7.51
C SER A 39 25.80 -3.49 -7.72
N ILE A 40 25.03 -4.01 -6.75
CA ILE A 40 24.42 -5.35 -6.82
C ILE A 40 23.54 -5.45 -8.08
N PHE A 41 22.84 -4.35 -8.36
CA PHE A 41 22.00 -4.18 -9.54
C PHE A 41 22.69 -3.25 -10.57
N GLY A 42 22.30 -3.29 -11.83
CA GLY A 42 22.89 -2.46 -12.89
C GLY A 42 22.66 -0.95 -12.66
N THR A 43 23.36 -0.11 -13.42
CA THR A 43 23.35 1.37 -13.30
C THR A 43 21.93 1.95 -13.31
N LYS A 44 21.03 1.41 -14.15
CA LYS A 44 19.64 1.82 -14.26
C LYS A 44 18.88 1.73 -12.92
N PHE A 45 19.17 0.74 -12.11
CA PHE A 45 18.58 0.58 -10.79
C PHE A 45 18.94 1.73 -9.85
N TYR A 46 20.15 2.28 -9.95
CA TYR A 46 20.63 3.35 -9.06
C TYR A 46 20.26 4.76 -9.55
N GLU A 47 19.62 4.89 -10.70
CA GLU A 47 19.03 6.17 -11.11
C GLU A 47 17.95 6.59 -10.13
N ILE A 48 17.98 7.86 -9.70
CA ILE A 48 16.97 8.41 -8.81
C ILE A 48 15.62 8.49 -9.55
N TRP A 49 14.63 7.83 -8.99
CA TRP A 49 13.26 7.86 -9.48
C TRP A 49 12.26 7.58 -8.34
N PRO A 50 11.13 8.31 -8.24
CA PRO A 50 10.84 9.54 -9.00
C PRO A 50 11.72 10.72 -8.54
N LYS A 51 11.86 11.73 -9.39
CA LYS A 51 12.52 12.99 -9.04
C LYS A 51 11.46 14.05 -8.73
N ALA A 52 11.82 15.03 -7.87
CA ALA A 52 11.10 16.28 -7.75
C ALA A 52 11.02 16.97 -9.12
N LYS A 53 9.92 17.63 -9.40
CA LYS A 53 9.67 18.31 -10.68
C LYS A 53 9.79 17.40 -11.90
N SER A 54 9.64 16.09 -11.76
CA SER A 54 9.40 15.24 -12.91
C SER A 54 8.13 15.78 -13.55
N GLU A 55 8.24 16.29 -14.79
CA GLU A 55 7.10 16.86 -15.50
C GLU A 55 5.96 15.85 -15.50
N ILE A 56 4.92 16.15 -14.76
CA ILE A 56 3.67 15.41 -14.83
C ILE A 56 3.01 15.90 -16.10
N LEU A 57 3.21 15.16 -17.19
CA LEU A 57 2.61 15.45 -18.49
C LEU A 57 1.12 15.14 -18.41
N LEU A 58 0.30 16.16 -18.22
CA LEU A 58 -1.14 16.04 -18.26
C LEU A 58 -1.64 16.25 -19.69
N THR A 59 -2.47 15.33 -20.17
CA THR A 59 -3.29 15.52 -21.36
C THR A 59 -4.37 16.57 -21.12
N GLU A 60 -5.00 17.08 -22.16
CA GLU A 60 -6.14 18.02 -22.00
C GLU A 60 -7.29 17.38 -21.22
N PHE A 61 -7.52 16.07 -21.41
CA PHE A 61 -8.50 15.32 -20.62
C PHE A 61 -8.11 15.30 -19.13
N GLY A 62 -6.86 14.98 -18.82
CA GLY A 62 -6.36 14.96 -17.43
C GLY A 62 -6.40 16.34 -16.79
N LYS A 63 -6.04 17.42 -17.52
CA LYS A 63 -6.17 18.80 -17.03
C LYS A 63 -7.60 19.18 -16.69
N LYS A 64 -8.57 18.79 -17.55
CA LYS A 64 -9.98 19.04 -17.30
C LYS A 64 -10.43 18.40 -15.99
N LEU A 65 -10.17 17.09 -15.80
CA LEU A 65 -10.55 16.38 -14.58
C LEU A 65 -9.87 16.97 -13.33
N LEU A 66 -8.60 17.37 -13.45
CA LEU A 66 -7.88 17.95 -12.33
C LEU A 66 -8.41 19.36 -11.99
N LYS A 67 -8.81 20.14 -13.01
CA LYS A 67 -9.43 21.44 -12.80
C LYS A 67 -10.75 21.36 -12.04
N GLU A 68 -11.54 20.32 -12.26
CA GLU A 68 -12.76 20.05 -11.49
C GLU A 68 -12.47 19.86 -9.99
N CYS A 69 -11.30 19.30 -9.65
CA CYS A 69 -10.88 19.11 -8.25
C CYS A 69 -10.57 20.42 -7.52
N GLN A 70 -10.31 21.55 -8.22
CA GLN A 70 -10.01 22.84 -7.58
C GLN A 70 -11.16 23.36 -6.70
N THR A 71 -12.37 22.91 -6.96
CA THR A 71 -13.59 23.31 -6.24
C THR A 71 -14.02 22.32 -5.16
N ILE A 72 -13.26 21.27 -4.93
CA ILE A 72 -13.54 20.31 -3.86
C ILE A 72 -13.32 21.02 -2.52
N ASP A 73 -14.37 21.08 -1.73
CA ASP A 73 -14.30 21.62 -0.38
C ASP A 73 -13.51 20.68 0.53
N ILE A 74 -12.53 21.26 1.23
CA ILE A 74 -11.82 20.54 2.29
C ILE A 74 -12.83 20.23 3.39
N PRO A 75 -12.99 18.97 3.83
CA PRO A 75 -13.90 18.64 4.91
C PRO A 75 -13.64 19.56 6.12
N GLU A 76 -14.66 20.34 6.48
CA GLU A 76 -14.55 21.20 7.64
C GLU A 76 -14.23 20.35 8.87
N LYS A 77 -13.39 20.87 9.78
CA LYS A 77 -13.11 20.27 11.08
C LYS A 77 -14.33 20.37 11.99
N GLN A 78 -15.46 19.84 11.52
CA GLN A 78 -16.64 19.71 12.38
C GLN A 78 -16.30 18.77 13.53
N ARG A 79 -16.89 19.04 14.66
CA ARG A 79 -16.79 18.12 15.81
C ARG A 79 -17.41 16.79 15.38
N VAL A 80 -16.62 15.72 15.53
CA VAL A 80 -17.11 14.36 15.27
C VAL A 80 -18.19 14.03 16.31
N ASP A 81 -19.34 13.60 15.84
CA ASP A 81 -20.36 12.98 16.68
C ASP A 81 -20.01 11.49 16.85
N ILE A 82 -19.43 11.16 18.00
CA ILE A 82 -19.00 9.79 18.30
C ILE A 82 -20.19 8.80 18.40
N GLU A 83 -21.37 9.27 18.81
CA GLU A 83 -22.54 8.41 18.87
C GLU A 83 -23.08 8.12 17.47
N ALA A 84 -23.11 9.11 16.59
CA ALA A 84 -23.42 8.88 15.18
C ALA A 84 -22.40 7.95 14.51
N PHE A 85 -21.11 8.08 14.82
CA PHE A 85 -20.06 7.20 14.33
C PHE A 85 -20.27 5.74 14.76
N LYS A 86 -20.61 5.52 16.04
CA LYS A 86 -20.93 4.18 16.55
C LYS A 86 -22.14 3.57 15.86
N VAL A 87 -23.17 4.36 15.54
CA VAL A 87 -24.33 3.90 14.76
C VAL A 87 -23.91 3.46 13.35
N LYS A 88 -23.05 4.23 12.67
CA LYS A 88 -22.48 3.82 11.36
C LYS A 88 -21.73 2.48 11.49
N SER A 89 -20.93 2.31 12.54
CA SER A 89 -20.21 1.07 12.80
C SER A 89 -21.13 -0.12 13.11
N LEU A 90 -22.22 0.09 13.84
CA LEU A 90 -23.22 -0.95 14.12
C LEU A 90 -23.98 -1.39 12.87
N ASN A 91 -24.22 -0.46 11.95
CA ASN A 91 -24.91 -0.72 10.68
C ASN A 91 -23.98 -1.28 9.59
N PHE A 92 -22.69 -1.46 9.85
CA PHE A 92 -21.78 -2.08 8.90
C PHE A 92 -22.21 -3.54 8.64
N PRO A 93 -22.31 -3.97 7.38
CA PRO A 93 -23.03 -5.21 7.03
C PRO A 93 -22.32 -6.50 7.45
N LEU A 94 -21.03 -6.42 7.83
CA LEU A 94 -20.24 -7.59 8.22
C LEU A 94 -19.94 -7.57 9.72
N GLU A 95 -19.84 -8.75 10.28
CA GLU A 95 -19.38 -8.91 11.66
C GLU A 95 -17.89 -8.63 11.78
N PHE A 96 -17.52 -7.86 12.81
CA PHE A 96 -16.12 -7.64 13.17
C PHE A 96 -15.46 -8.94 13.65
N GLY A 97 -14.19 -9.13 13.31
CA GLY A 97 -13.40 -10.26 13.79
C GLY A 97 -13.31 -10.31 15.32
N THR A 98 -13.25 -9.13 15.95
CA THR A 98 -13.40 -8.94 17.40
C THR A 98 -13.99 -7.56 17.70
N ASN A 99 -14.75 -7.44 18.80
CA ASN A 99 -15.30 -6.16 19.23
C ASN A 99 -14.28 -5.29 20.00
N ASN A 100 -13.17 -5.86 20.47
CA ASN A 100 -12.18 -5.12 21.26
C ASN A 100 -11.56 -3.95 20.49
N CYS A 101 -11.46 -4.05 19.16
CA CYS A 101 -10.90 -3.02 18.27
C CYS A 101 -11.96 -2.04 17.72
N ARG A 102 -13.12 -1.95 18.35
CA ARG A 102 -14.18 -1.00 17.98
C ARG A 102 -14.21 0.21 18.91
N VAL A 103 -14.58 1.37 18.34
CA VAL A 103 -14.75 2.63 19.10
C VAL A 103 -15.73 2.46 20.26
N MET A 104 -16.84 1.74 20.04
CA MET A 104 -17.84 1.51 21.07
C MET A 104 -17.34 0.72 22.29
N SER A 105 -16.26 -0.03 22.13
CA SER A 105 -15.65 -0.84 23.20
C SER A 105 -14.55 -0.09 23.95
N GLN A 106 -14.23 1.13 23.55
CA GLN A 106 -13.20 1.92 24.22
C GLN A 106 -13.74 2.65 25.46
N PRO A 107 -12.88 2.93 26.46
CA PRO A 107 -13.25 3.71 27.64
C PRO A 107 -13.75 5.11 27.27
N LYS A 108 -14.79 5.60 27.98
CA LYS A 108 -15.41 6.91 27.67
C LYS A 108 -14.48 8.10 27.86
N ASP A 109 -13.51 8.01 28.77
CA ASP A 109 -12.47 9.03 28.96
C ASP A 109 -11.54 9.20 27.76
N ARG A 110 -11.48 8.20 26.85
CA ARG A 110 -10.74 8.27 25.59
C ARG A 110 -11.52 8.92 24.44
N TYR A 111 -12.83 9.09 24.56
CA TYR A 111 -13.68 9.53 23.43
C TYR A 111 -13.25 10.87 22.82
N ASN A 112 -12.83 11.85 23.63
CA ASN A 112 -12.33 13.14 23.12
C ASN A 112 -11.07 12.99 22.24
N ASN A 113 -10.22 12.00 22.53
CA ASN A 113 -9.07 11.69 21.69
C ASN A 113 -9.50 10.92 20.42
N ILE A 114 -10.42 9.97 20.57
CA ILE A 114 -10.93 9.16 19.46
C ILE A 114 -11.69 10.03 18.45
N GLU A 115 -12.44 11.05 18.86
CA GLU A 115 -13.06 12.05 17.95
C GLU A 115 -12.00 12.72 17.07
N LYS A 116 -10.86 13.12 17.66
CA LYS A 116 -9.73 13.69 16.90
C LYS A 116 -9.06 12.66 15.98
N GLN A 117 -9.00 11.41 16.41
CA GLN A 117 -8.44 10.31 15.62
C GLN A 117 -9.32 10.02 14.40
N ILE A 118 -10.64 9.94 14.57
CA ILE A 118 -11.61 9.77 13.47
C ILE A 118 -11.45 10.87 12.42
N SER A 119 -11.42 12.14 12.85
CA SER A 119 -11.30 13.30 11.96
C SER A 119 -9.88 13.50 11.40
N SER A 120 -8.90 12.75 11.89
CA SER A 120 -7.54 12.78 11.37
C SER A 120 -7.31 11.87 10.16
N ALA A 121 -8.26 10.97 9.89
CA ALA A 121 -8.12 10.01 8.81
C ALA A 121 -8.28 10.66 7.44
N TYR A 122 -7.44 10.27 6.49
CA TYR A 122 -7.59 10.64 5.08
C TYR A 122 -6.91 9.64 4.16
N PRO A 123 -7.42 9.51 2.92
CA PRO A 123 -6.71 8.79 1.86
C PRO A 123 -5.55 9.64 1.33
N VAL A 124 -4.45 8.97 0.97
CA VAL A 124 -3.26 9.62 0.42
C VAL A 124 -2.69 8.81 -0.75
N ILE A 125 -2.31 9.52 -1.81
CA ILE A 125 -1.59 8.96 -2.97
C ILE A 125 -0.34 9.79 -3.26
N HIS A 126 0.66 9.16 -3.86
CA HIS A 126 1.82 9.86 -4.40
C HIS A 126 1.42 10.70 -5.65
N GLU A 127 2.03 11.86 -5.87
CA GLU A 127 1.74 12.74 -7.02
C GLU A 127 1.82 12.04 -8.39
N ARG A 128 2.73 11.10 -8.58
CA ARG A 128 2.78 10.28 -9.81
C ARG A 128 1.59 9.36 -9.98
N VAL A 129 1.00 8.90 -8.88
CA VAL A 129 -0.20 8.06 -8.91
C VAL A 129 -1.42 8.86 -9.35
N LEU A 130 -1.48 10.16 -9.01
CA LEU A 130 -2.52 11.04 -9.53
C LEU A 130 -2.48 11.10 -11.06
N GLN A 131 -1.29 11.27 -11.66
CA GLN A 131 -1.12 11.22 -13.10
C GLN A 131 -1.59 9.87 -13.68
N LEU A 132 -1.19 8.77 -13.05
CA LEU A 132 -1.59 7.42 -13.46
C LEU A 132 -3.13 7.27 -13.47
N TYR A 133 -3.83 7.79 -12.45
CA TYR A 133 -5.30 7.74 -12.38
C TYR A 133 -5.95 8.53 -13.52
N LEU A 134 -5.46 9.72 -13.80
CA LEU A 134 -5.97 10.55 -14.90
C LEU A 134 -5.78 9.87 -16.26
N GLN A 135 -4.61 9.31 -16.50
CA GLN A 135 -4.30 8.57 -17.73
C GLN A 135 -5.11 7.27 -17.85
N PHE A 136 -5.35 6.59 -16.72
CA PHE A 136 -6.19 5.39 -16.70
C PHE A 136 -7.64 5.70 -17.08
N LEU A 137 -8.22 6.76 -16.53
CA LEU A 137 -9.57 7.20 -16.89
C LEU A 137 -9.68 7.52 -18.38
N GLU A 138 -8.72 8.29 -18.92
CA GLU A 138 -8.67 8.60 -20.34
C GLU A 138 -8.57 7.32 -21.19
N HIS A 139 -7.68 6.40 -20.82
CA HIS A 139 -7.52 5.13 -21.52
C HIS A 139 -8.82 4.31 -21.52
N LYS A 140 -9.48 4.16 -20.37
CA LYS A 140 -10.71 3.37 -20.27
C LYS A 140 -11.89 4.02 -21.03
N CYS A 141 -11.99 5.35 -21.05
CA CYS A 141 -12.96 6.05 -21.87
C CYS A 141 -12.77 5.81 -23.37
N CYS A 142 -11.50 5.81 -23.84
CA CYS A 142 -11.18 5.68 -25.26
C CYS A 142 -11.17 4.23 -25.73
N TYR A 143 -10.56 3.33 -24.97
CA TYR A 143 -10.19 1.97 -25.40
C TYR A 143 -10.75 0.84 -24.53
N GLY A 144 -11.44 1.15 -23.43
CA GLY A 144 -12.07 0.15 -22.56
C GLY A 144 -13.09 -0.72 -23.29
N TYR A 145 -13.43 -1.86 -22.70
CA TYR A 145 -14.56 -2.68 -23.15
C TYR A 145 -15.87 -1.90 -23.03
N PRO A 146 -16.95 -2.29 -23.71
CA PRO A 146 -18.22 -1.53 -23.69
C PRO A 146 -18.70 -1.17 -22.28
N LYS A 147 -18.69 -2.10 -21.35
CA LYS A 147 -19.09 -1.85 -19.95
C LYS A 147 -18.13 -0.93 -19.19
N GLU A 148 -16.84 -1.01 -19.49
CA GLU A 148 -15.85 -0.10 -18.93
C GLU A 148 -16.09 1.33 -19.47
N LYS A 149 -16.26 1.48 -20.79
CA LYS A 149 -16.59 2.79 -21.38
C LYS A 149 -17.84 3.40 -20.78
N GLU A 150 -18.90 2.61 -20.61
CA GLU A 150 -20.16 3.06 -19.99
C GLU A 150 -19.91 3.58 -18.57
N LEU A 151 -19.13 2.85 -17.76
CA LEU A 151 -18.81 3.23 -16.38
C LEU A 151 -17.92 4.47 -16.33
N TYR A 152 -16.77 4.43 -17.02
CA TYR A 152 -15.73 5.45 -16.85
C TYR A 152 -16.00 6.75 -17.58
N ALA A 153 -16.88 6.78 -18.63
CA ALA A 153 -17.16 7.99 -19.40
C ALA A 153 -17.74 9.13 -18.55
N ASN A 154 -18.39 8.82 -17.44
CA ASN A 154 -19.07 9.78 -16.58
C ASN A 154 -18.40 9.95 -15.21
N LEU A 155 -17.24 9.33 -14.97
CA LEU A 155 -16.56 9.47 -13.70
C LEU A 155 -15.66 10.72 -13.69
N SER A 156 -15.86 11.57 -12.70
CA SER A 156 -14.85 12.53 -12.27
C SER A 156 -13.68 11.82 -11.60
N LEU A 157 -12.57 12.53 -11.37
CA LEU A 157 -11.49 11.99 -10.54
C LEU A 157 -11.95 11.68 -9.11
N GLU A 158 -12.83 12.52 -8.56
CA GLU A 158 -13.45 12.32 -7.25
C GLU A 158 -14.22 10.99 -7.20
N ASP A 159 -15.12 10.76 -8.17
CA ASP A 159 -15.89 9.51 -8.26
C ASP A 159 -15.00 8.29 -8.39
N PHE A 160 -13.94 8.40 -9.18
CA PHE A 160 -13.01 7.31 -9.38
C PHE A 160 -12.24 6.96 -8.10
N VAL A 161 -11.73 7.95 -7.37
CA VAL A 161 -11.06 7.72 -6.09
C VAL A 161 -12.04 7.14 -5.06
N GLN A 162 -13.28 7.66 -5.02
CA GLN A 162 -14.32 7.11 -4.14
C GLN A 162 -14.62 5.64 -4.47
N ARG A 163 -14.64 5.31 -5.76
CA ARG A 163 -14.79 3.93 -6.21
C ARG A 163 -13.64 3.03 -5.75
N LEU A 164 -12.39 3.49 -5.91
CA LEU A 164 -11.21 2.75 -5.45
C LEU A 164 -11.19 2.54 -3.93
N LEU A 165 -11.78 3.43 -3.15
CA LEU A 165 -11.93 3.27 -1.70
C LEU A 165 -13.05 2.28 -1.35
N SER A 166 -14.23 2.45 -1.95
CA SER A 166 -15.47 1.81 -1.47
C SER A 166 -15.85 0.51 -2.16
N LYS A 167 -15.32 0.21 -3.35
CA LYS A 167 -15.66 -1.01 -4.11
C LYS A 167 -14.67 -2.17 -3.91
N ARG A 168 -13.80 -2.06 -2.91
CA ARG A 168 -12.92 -3.16 -2.48
C ARG A 168 -13.76 -4.29 -1.88
N CYS A 169 -13.29 -5.52 -2.04
CA CYS A 169 -13.80 -6.62 -1.24
C CYS A 169 -13.57 -6.35 0.26
N ALA A 170 -14.35 -6.92 1.13
CA ALA A 170 -14.02 -6.92 2.55
C ALA A 170 -12.76 -7.75 2.80
N SER A 171 -12.69 -8.93 2.17
CA SER A 171 -11.49 -9.76 2.14
C SER A 171 -11.20 -10.28 0.75
N PHE A 172 -9.90 -10.45 0.43
CA PHE A 172 -9.42 -10.96 -0.85
C PHE A 172 -8.07 -11.62 -0.65
N VAL A 173 -8.03 -12.96 -0.62
CA VAL A 173 -6.86 -13.71 -0.16
C VAL A 173 -6.49 -14.90 -1.03
N GLY A 174 -5.21 -15.25 -1.03
CA GLY A 174 -4.67 -16.49 -1.55
C GLY A 174 -4.56 -16.53 -3.08
N ARG A 175 -4.05 -17.66 -3.59
CA ARG A 175 -3.78 -17.86 -5.03
C ARG A 175 -5.04 -18.06 -5.86
N MET A 176 -6.14 -18.44 -5.22
CA MET A 176 -7.43 -18.64 -5.86
C MET A 176 -8.32 -17.40 -5.74
N ASP A 177 -7.78 -16.29 -5.29
CA ASP A 177 -8.51 -15.02 -5.12
C ASP A 177 -9.85 -15.23 -4.40
N ALA A 178 -9.77 -15.89 -3.23
CA ALA A 178 -10.93 -16.07 -2.39
C ALA A 178 -11.37 -14.70 -1.84
N TYR A 179 -12.63 -14.36 -2.04
CA TYR A 179 -13.18 -13.05 -1.67
C TYR A 179 -14.37 -13.18 -0.71
N LEU A 180 -14.55 -12.13 0.07
CA LEU A 180 -15.75 -11.82 0.83
C LEU A 180 -16.23 -10.42 0.41
N LEU A 181 -17.44 -10.33 -0.10
CA LEU A 181 -18.06 -9.05 -0.45
C LEU A 181 -18.79 -8.45 0.76
N LEU A 182 -19.09 -7.16 0.68
CA LEU A 182 -19.91 -6.47 1.70
C LEU A 182 -21.33 -7.02 1.81
N THR A 183 -21.84 -7.65 0.76
CA THR A 183 -23.13 -8.38 0.78
C THR A 183 -23.09 -9.67 1.59
N GLY A 184 -21.90 -10.09 2.08
CA GLY A 184 -21.69 -11.38 2.74
C GLY A 184 -21.45 -12.54 1.79
N GLU A 185 -21.53 -12.32 0.47
CA GLU A 185 -21.26 -13.34 -0.53
C GLU A 185 -19.77 -13.66 -0.60
N THR A 186 -19.45 -14.93 -0.79
CA THR A 186 -18.07 -15.42 -0.90
C THR A 186 -17.89 -16.22 -2.19
N GLY A 187 -16.67 -16.24 -2.69
CA GLY A 187 -16.30 -17.05 -3.84
C GLY A 187 -14.80 -17.13 -4.01
N SER A 188 -14.38 -17.79 -5.09
CA SER A 188 -12.96 -17.93 -5.43
C SER A 188 -12.78 -18.38 -6.89
N GLY A 189 -11.52 -18.36 -7.36
CA GLY A 189 -11.15 -18.88 -8.68
C GLY A 189 -11.28 -17.85 -9.80
N HIS A 190 -11.40 -18.35 -11.03
CA HIS A 190 -11.33 -17.51 -12.24
C HIS A 190 -12.56 -16.62 -12.49
N THR A 191 -13.56 -16.63 -11.64
CA THR A 191 -14.75 -15.79 -11.80
C THR A 191 -14.45 -14.30 -11.71
N TYR A 192 -13.42 -13.92 -10.96
CA TYR A 192 -12.96 -12.54 -10.82
C TYR A 192 -12.40 -11.96 -12.13
N ASP A 193 -11.88 -12.80 -13.03
CA ASP A 193 -11.36 -12.39 -14.35
C ASP A 193 -12.43 -11.79 -15.27
N THR A 194 -13.70 -12.06 -15.01
CA THR A 194 -14.80 -11.65 -15.88
C THR A 194 -15.32 -10.25 -15.62
N ILE A 195 -14.90 -9.62 -14.50
CA ILE A 195 -15.35 -8.26 -14.12
C ILE A 195 -14.95 -7.26 -15.21
N GLY A 196 -15.92 -6.48 -15.69
CA GLY A 196 -15.74 -5.51 -16.76
C GLY A 196 -15.81 -6.06 -18.17
N THR A 197 -15.94 -7.38 -18.31
CA THR A 197 -16.11 -8.04 -19.62
C THR A 197 -17.58 -8.32 -19.91
N ASN A 198 -17.88 -8.74 -21.15
CA ASN A 198 -19.24 -9.20 -21.50
C ASN A 198 -19.65 -10.49 -20.78
N CYS A 199 -18.71 -11.17 -20.13
CA CYS A 199 -18.93 -12.43 -19.39
C CYS A 199 -19.12 -12.22 -17.89
N GLU A 200 -19.07 -10.99 -17.38
CA GLU A 200 -19.29 -10.73 -15.95
C GLU A 200 -20.67 -11.18 -15.49
N LYS A 201 -20.73 -11.74 -14.28
CA LYS A 201 -21.95 -12.28 -13.68
C LYS A 201 -22.04 -11.88 -12.21
N THR A 202 -23.28 -11.69 -11.74
CA THR A 202 -23.56 -11.51 -10.32
C THR A 202 -22.92 -12.61 -9.48
N PRO A 203 -22.25 -12.30 -8.35
CA PRO A 203 -22.21 -10.98 -7.71
C PRO A 203 -21.05 -10.08 -8.20
N LEU A 204 -20.20 -10.54 -9.09
CA LEU A 204 -18.98 -9.83 -9.53
C LEU A 204 -19.27 -8.98 -10.78
N LEU A 205 -19.90 -7.83 -10.57
CA LEU A 205 -20.17 -6.85 -11.62
C LEU A 205 -19.24 -5.65 -11.46
N LEU A 206 -18.76 -5.09 -12.57
CA LEU A 206 -17.86 -3.93 -12.58
C LEU A 206 -18.44 -2.73 -11.80
N LYS A 207 -19.74 -2.51 -11.87
CA LYS A 207 -20.39 -1.42 -11.12
C LYS A 207 -20.29 -1.58 -9.59
N ASP A 208 -20.11 -2.81 -9.09
CA ASP A 208 -20.16 -3.15 -7.67
C ASP A 208 -18.80 -3.58 -7.10
N CYS A 209 -17.88 -4.05 -7.96
CA CYS A 209 -16.57 -4.55 -7.59
C CYS A 209 -15.45 -3.89 -8.40
N LEU A 210 -14.24 -3.88 -7.88
CA LEU A 210 -13.05 -3.46 -8.62
C LEU A 210 -12.60 -4.56 -9.59
N SER A 211 -12.25 -4.20 -10.82
CA SER A 211 -11.51 -5.07 -11.73
C SER A 211 -10.06 -5.25 -11.28
N TYR A 212 -9.32 -6.21 -11.86
CA TYR A 212 -7.89 -6.36 -11.55
C TYR A 212 -7.05 -5.11 -11.87
N ASP A 213 -7.40 -4.38 -12.92
CA ASP A 213 -6.74 -3.11 -13.24
C ASP A 213 -6.95 -2.10 -12.10
N GLU A 214 -8.18 -1.99 -11.59
CA GLU A 214 -8.49 -1.09 -10.48
C GLU A 214 -7.89 -1.57 -9.15
N VAL A 215 -7.87 -2.87 -8.88
CA VAL A 215 -7.18 -3.43 -7.70
C VAL A 215 -5.69 -3.08 -7.74
N LYS A 216 -5.04 -3.16 -8.90
CA LYS A 216 -3.66 -2.76 -9.10
C LYS A 216 -3.44 -1.26 -8.84
N LEU A 217 -4.36 -0.40 -9.30
CA LEU A 217 -4.32 1.05 -9.02
C LEU A 217 -4.58 1.35 -7.54
N SER A 218 -5.53 0.65 -6.92
CA SER A 218 -5.86 0.81 -5.50
C SER A 218 -4.71 0.41 -4.56
N ALA A 219 -3.74 -0.37 -5.06
CA ALA A 219 -2.51 -0.72 -4.34
C ALA A 219 -1.55 0.48 -4.13
N PHE A 220 -1.85 1.65 -4.70
CA PHE A 220 -1.15 2.91 -4.45
C PHE A 220 -1.96 3.89 -3.60
N LEU A 221 -3.19 3.53 -3.22
CA LEU A 221 -4.09 4.37 -2.44
C LEU A 221 -4.01 3.95 -0.96
N SER A 222 -3.21 4.67 -0.21
CA SER A 222 -3.00 4.51 1.23
C SER A 222 -4.07 5.23 2.04
N VAL A 223 -4.25 4.84 3.30
CA VAL A 223 -5.01 5.61 4.30
C VAL A 223 -4.14 5.80 5.53
N SER A 224 -4.19 6.98 6.11
CA SER A 224 -3.43 7.36 7.30
C SER A 224 -4.32 8.02 8.33
N SER A 225 -4.12 7.70 9.61
CA SER A 225 -4.80 8.36 10.74
C SER A 225 -3.99 8.28 12.03
N TYR A 226 -4.36 9.10 13.02
CA TYR A 226 -4.13 8.76 14.42
C TYR A 226 -5.06 7.64 14.84
N THR A 227 -4.65 6.84 15.82
CA THR A 227 -5.48 5.77 16.36
C THR A 227 -5.04 5.42 17.79
N GLU A 228 -5.97 4.85 18.58
CA GLU A 228 -5.64 4.14 19.80
C GLU A 228 -4.81 2.90 19.48
N LEU A 229 -3.85 2.58 20.34
CA LEU A 229 -3.11 1.33 20.36
C LEU A 229 -3.62 0.49 21.52
N LEU A 230 -4.10 -0.71 21.21
CA LEU A 230 -4.87 -1.54 22.13
C LEU A 230 -4.05 -2.65 22.79
N ASN A 231 -2.90 -2.96 22.19
CA ASN A 231 -1.90 -3.93 22.63
C ASN A 231 -0.56 -3.64 21.96
N ASP A 232 0.45 -4.47 22.17
CA ASP A 232 1.81 -4.29 21.62
C ASP A 232 1.91 -4.35 20.08
N GLY A 233 0.86 -4.83 19.38
CA GLY A 233 0.80 -4.91 17.94
C GLY A 233 1.54 -6.12 17.34
N ASN A 234 1.97 -7.09 18.13
CA ASN A 234 2.59 -8.30 17.58
C ASN A 234 1.61 -9.11 16.72
N ARG A 235 2.13 -9.95 15.79
CA ARG A 235 1.32 -10.71 14.85
C ARG A 235 0.38 -11.74 15.48
N GLN A 236 0.55 -12.07 16.75
CA GLN A 236 -0.25 -13.05 17.49
C GLN A 236 -1.15 -12.40 18.55
N ASN A 237 -1.34 -11.08 18.51
CA ASN A 237 -2.11 -10.33 19.50
C ASN A 237 -3.59 -10.75 19.57
N ARG A 238 -4.19 -11.19 18.45
CA ARG A 238 -5.58 -11.70 18.33
C ARG A 238 -6.64 -10.77 18.92
N GLY A 239 -6.38 -9.47 18.91
CA GLY A 239 -7.29 -8.48 19.48
C GLY A 239 -7.42 -8.52 21.00
N LYS A 240 -6.47 -9.12 21.72
CA LYS A 240 -6.44 -9.06 23.19
C LYS A 240 -6.03 -7.66 23.61
N LEU A 241 -6.79 -7.06 24.52
CA LEU A 241 -6.43 -5.77 25.10
C LEU A 241 -5.22 -5.91 26.02
N GLU A 242 -4.35 -4.90 26.00
CA GLU A 242 -3.30 -4.78 27.02
C GLU A 242 -3.94 -4.48 28.37
N VAL A 243 -3.49 -5.18 29.40
CA VAL A 243 -3.98 -4.99 30.77
C VAL A 243 -3.27 -3.81 31.44
N ASP A 244 -2.00 -3.65 31.13
CA ASP A 244 -1.14 -2.61 31.68
C ASP A 244 -0.65 -1.68 30.57
N PHE A 245 -1.46 -0.67 30.26
CA PHE A 245 -1.13 0.34 29.23
C PHE A 245 0.13 1.16 29.53
N SER A 246 0.77 0.98 30.70
CA SER A 246 2.09 1.57 30.95
C SER A 246 3.20 0.91 30.11
N LYS A 247 2.94 -0.26 29.52
CA LYS A 247 3.92 -1.02 28.72
C LYS A 247 3.96 -0.65 27.25
N ILE A 248 2.94 0.02 26.75
CA ILE A 248 2.81 0.39 25.34
C ILE A 248 2.60 1.90 25.16
N GLU A 249 2.88 2.41 23.98
CA GLU A 249 2.36 3.70 23.55
C GLU A 249 0.83 3.58 23.44
N ARG A 250 0.11 4.57 23.97
CA ARG A 250 -1.36 4.52 24.00
C ARG A 250 -1.98 4.91 22.67
N GLU A 251 -1.28 5.73 21.88
CA GLU A 251 -1.74 6.22 20.60
C GLU A 251 -0.56 6.48 19.66
N GLY A 252 -0.84 6.45 18.38
CA GLY A 252 0.16 6.72 17.35
C GLY A 252 -0.49 6.99 16.00
N VAL A 253 0.33 7.37 15.01
CA VAL A 253 -0.08 7.43 13.61
C VAL A 253 0.05 6.05 13.00
N VAL A 254 -0.93 5.62 12.22
CA VAL A 254 -0.88 4.39 11.43
C VAL A 254 -1.04 4.72 9.96
N ILE A 255 -0.14 4.21 9.13
CA ILE A 255 -0.09 4.43 7.67
C ILE A 255 -0.17 3.07 6.98
N GLY A 256 -1.23 2.82 6.21
CA GLY A 256 -1.38 1.61 5.41
C GLY A 256 -0.56 1.70 4.14
N LEU A 257 0.36 0.76 3.93
CA LEU A 257 1.17 0.65 2.72
C LEU A 257 0.92 -0.69 2.06
N ILE A 258 0.80 -0.69 0.74
CA ILE A 258 0.47 -1.89 -0.02
C ILE A 258 1.70 -2.34 -0.81
N GLY A 259 2.08 -3.61 -0.63
CA GLY A 259 3.13 -4.26 -1.40
C GLY A 259 2.66 -4.72 -2.78
N ALA A 260 3.60 -5.05 -3.67
CA ALA A 260 3.28 -5.68 -4.95
C ALA A 260 2.78 -7.11 -4.72
N ARG A 261 1.65 -7.47 -5.36
CA ARG A 261 0.99 -8.76 -5.19
C ARG A 261 1.25 -9.68 -6.39
N PHE A 262 1.88 -10.82 -6.13
CA PHE A 262 2.25 -11.82 -7.16
C PHE A 262 1.58 -13.17 -6.97
N GLN A 263 0.60 -13.30 -6.08
CA GLN A 263 -0.02 -14.59 -5.74
C GLN A 263 -0.68 -15.26 -6.94
N ARG A 264 -1.19 -14.48 -7.89
CA ARG A 264 -1.78 -14.98 -9.11
C ARG A 264 -1.00 -14.47 -10.32
N PRO A 265 -0.56 -15.39 -11.23
CA PRO A 265 0.09 -15.01 -12.47
C PRO A 265 -0.81 -14.18 -13.40
N PHE A 266 -0.20 -13.31 -14.19
CA PHE A 266 -0.79 -12.56 -15.30
C PHE A 266 -1.78 -11.45 -14.92
N VAL A 267 -1.95 -11.15 -13.63
CA VAL A 267 -2.78 -10.05 -13.15
C VAL A 267 -2.02 -9.14 -12.20
N MET A 268 -2.49 -7.93 -12.01
CA MET A 268 -1.90 -6.91 -11.13
C MET A 268 -0.41 -6.68 -11.43
N GLU A 269 0.43 -6.53 -10.41
CA GLU A 269 1.85 -6.21 -10.56
C GLU A 269 2.67 -7.31 -11.25
N PHE A 270 2.16 -8.54 -11.32
CA PHE A 270 2.79 -9.59 -12.12
C PHE A 270 3.00 -9.15 -13.57
N GLN A 271 2.05 -8.38 -14.11
CA GLN A 271 2.07 -7.95 -15.51
C GLN A 271 3.22 -7.03 -15.86
N ASP A 272 3.78 -6.28 -14.90
CA ASP A 272 4.84 -5.30 -15.16
C ASP A 272 6.19 -5.74 -14.62
N ILE A 273 6.20 -6.54 -13.55
CA ILE A 273 7.41 -6.89 -12.81
C ILE A 273 7.92 -8.28 -13.17
N VAL A 274 7.00 -9.18 -13.56
CA VAL A 274 7.38 -10.53 -13.98
C VAL A 274 7.27 -10.67 -15.49
N ILE A 275 8.34 -11.11 -16.11
CA ILE A 275 8.43 -11.36 -17.55
C ILE A 275 8.32 -12.87 -17.76
N SER A 276 7.26 -13.32 -18.43
CA SER A 276 7.01 -14.74 -18.67
C SER A 276 6.79 -15.04 -20.15
N PRO A 277 7.11 -16.26 -20.63
CA PRO A 277 6.95 -16.63 -22.02
C PRO A 277 5.48 -16.59 -22.50
N GLU A 278 4.53 -16.85 -21.61
CA GLU A 278 3.10 -16.84 -21.98
C GLU A 278 2.47 -15.44 -21.93
N GLN A 279 3.04 -14.55 -21.14
CA GLN A 279 2.53 -13.19 -20.96
C GLN A 279 3.18 -12.21 -21.90
N ASN A 280 4.52 -12.20 -21.94
CA ASN A 280 5.31 -11.16 -22.57
C ASN A 280 5.53 -11.41 -24.07
N VAL A 281 4.42 -11.38 -24.80
CA VAL A 281 4.34 -11.56 -26.25
C VAL A 281 3.72 -10.34 -26.92
N GLY A 282 4.11 -10.04 -28.17
CA GLY A 282 3.64 -8.87 -28.92
C GLY A 282 2.12 -8.83 -29.12
N THR A 283 1.46 -10.00 -29.18
CA THR A 283 -0.01 -10.09 -29.29
C THR A 283 -0.77 -9.63 -28.04
N LYS A 284 -0.07 -9.51 -26.90
CA LYS A 284 -0.60 -9.00 -25.62
C LYS A 284 -0.08 -7.59 -25.29
N GLY A 285 0.44 -6.87 -26.28
CA GLY A 285 0.88 -5.48 -26.15
C GLY A 285 2.25 -5.27 -25.52
N TYR A 286 3.04 -6.34 -25.34
CA TYR A 286 4.41 -6.24 -24.83
C TYR A 286 5.41 -5.97 -25.97
N GLY A 287 6.61 -5.49 -25.61
CA GLY A 287 7.68 -5.15 -26.53
C GLY A 287 7.82 -3.65 -26.78
N GLN A 288 8.54 -3.28 -27.83
CA GLN A 288 8.78 -1.87 -28.15
C GLN A 288 7.47 -1.14 -28.45
N LYS A 289 7.38 0.09 -27.96
CA LYS A 289 6.27 0.99 -28.25
C LYS A 289 6.18 1.19 -29.77
N LYS A 290 5.02 0.85 -30.34
CA LYS A 290 4.72 1.15 -31.73
C LYS A 290 4.34 2.61 -31.88
N ASP A 291 4.79 3.26 -32.95
CA ASP A 291 4.34 4.60 -33.27
C ASP A 291 2.85 4.59 -33.60
N GLY A 292 2.09 5.50 -32.98
CA GLY A 292 0.67 5.66 -33.22
C GLY A 292 -0.21 5.42 -32.00
N ILE A 293 -1.51 5.65 -32.19
CA ILE A 293 -2.52 5.39 -31.15
C ILE A 293 -2.76 3.88 -31.08
N PRO A 294 -2.69 3.27 -29.88
CA PRO A 294 -2.94 1.84 -29.73
C PRO A 294 -4.37 1.48 -30.17
N ASN A 295 -4.51 0.53 -31.06
CA ASN A 295 -5.82 0.08 -31.55
C ASN A 295 -6.54 -0.88 -30.58
N LYS A 296 -5.86 -1.33 -29.53
CA LYS A 296 -6.38 -2.34 -28.60
C LYS A 296 -6.23 -1.89 -27.15
N SER A 297 -7.22 -2.22 -26.34
CA SER A 297 -7.22 -1.91 -24.92
C SER A 297 -5.99 -2.43 -24.18
N GLU A 298 -5.54 -3.65 -24.52
CA GLU A 298 -4.38 -4.27 -23.86
C GLU A 298 -3.07 -3.56 -24.21
N GLU A 299 -2.87 -3.15 -25.47
CA GLU A 299 -1.68 -2.37 -25.86
C GLU A 299 -1.64 -1.02 -25.11
N GLY A 300 -2.77 -0.34 -25.04
CA GLY A 300 -2.87 0.95 -24.36
C GLY A 300 -2.63 0.84 -22.85
N ILE A 301 -3.16 -0.19 -22.19
CA ILE A 301 -2.91 -0.39 -20.75
C ILE A 301 -1.42 -0.71 -20.49
N ARG A 302 -0.72 -1.45 -21.38
CA ARG A 302 0.73 -1.66 -21.27
C ARG A 302 1.50 -0.36 -21.41
N GLN A 303 1.16 0.48 -22.40
CA GLN A 303 1.80 1.79 -22.61
C GLN A 303 1.58 2.74 -21.42
N LEU A 304 0.41 2.70 -20.77
CA LEU A 304 0.13 3.46 -19.57
C LEU A 304 1.12 3.09 -18.44
N TRP A 305 1.34 1.80 -18.19
CA TRP A 305 2.28 1.36 -17.17
C TRP A 305 3.74 1.61 -17.53
N GLN A 306 4.11 1.49 -18.83
CA GLN A 306 5.43 1.91 -19.33
C GLN A 306 5.67 3.41 -19.06
N THR A 307 4.66 4.24 -19.31
CA THR A 307 4.73 5.68 -19.05
C THR A 307 4.84 5.97 -17.57
N PHE A 308 4.05 5.29 -16.74
CA PHE A 308 4.10 5.46 -15.29
C PHE A 308 5.46 5.11 -14.69
N TYR A 309 6.01 3.95 -15.06
CA TYR A 309 7.32 3.51 -14.56
C TYR A 309 8.49 4.11 -15.35
N GLU A 310 8.25 4.78 -16.50
CA GLU A 310 9.31 5.22 -17.42
C GLU A 310 10.27 4.08 -17.77
N GLU A 311 9.70 2.90 -18.01
CA GLU A 311 10.43 1.69 -18.39
C GLU A 311 9.72 0.98 -19.55
N PRO A 312 10.47 0.39 -20.48
CA PRO A 312 9.87 -0.41 -21.53
C PRO A 312 9.24 -1.69 -20.96
N SER A 313 8.25 -2.23 -21.66
CA SER A 313 7.86 -3.63 -21.47
C SER A 313 8.67 -4.51 -22.41
N PHE A 314 9.18 -5.63 -21.92
CA PHE A 314 10.02 -6.52 -22.71
C PHE A 314 9.21 -7.67 -23.29
N LEU A 315 9.54 -8.12 -24.50
CA LEU A 315 9.19 -9.46 -24.92
C LEU A 315 10.07 -10.45 -24.16
N HIS A 316 9.53 -11.61 -23.82
CA HIS A 316 10.33 -12.64 -23.14
C HIS A 316 11.54 -13.08 -23.99
N SER A 317 11.39 -13.12 -25.33
CA SER A 317 12.46 -13.45 -26.28
C SER A 317 13.59 -12.43 -26.30
N ASP A 318 13.32 -11.17 -25.95
CA ASP A 318 14.25 -10.06 -26.10
C ASP A 318 15.01 -9.74 -24.81
N VAL A 319 14.66 -10.42 -23.71
CA VAL A 319 15.37 -10.25 -22.45
C VAL A 319 16.74 -10.90 -22.56
N GLU A 320 17.76 -10.07 -22.73
CA GLU A 320 19.13 -10.52 -22.57
C GLU A 320 19.37 -10.97 -21.13
N LYS A 321 20.24 -11.95 -20.93
CA LYS A 321 20.62 -12.43 -19.60
C LYS A 321 21.45 -11.38 -18.85
N ASP A 322 20.89 -10.21 -18.61
CA ASP A 322 21.44 -9.20 -17.71
C ASP A 322 21.06 -9.53 -16.26
N HIS A 323 21.86 -10.37 -15.63
CA HIS A 323 21.66 -10.78 -14.24
C HIS A 323 21.68 -9.62 -13.22
N LYS A 324 22.02 -8.42 -13.62
CA LYS A 324 21.94 -7.22 -12.76
C LYS A 324 20.59 -6.58 -12.77
N ARG A 325 19.96 -6.48 -13.96
CA ARG A 325 18.58 -5.96 -14.08
C ARG A 325 17.55 -7.04 -13.79
N PHE A 326 17.79 -8.25 -14.29
CA PHE A 326 16.81 -9.33 -14.26
C PHE A 326 17.27 -10.45 -13.33
N GLY A 327 16.34 -10.93 -12.52
CA GLY A 327 16.59 -11.99 -11.56
C GLY A 327 15.69 -13.21 -11.78
N ASP A 328 16.10 -14.33 -11.19
CA ASP A 328 15.31 -15.55 -11.22
C ASP A 328 14.13 -15.48 -10.26
N VAL A 329 13.01 -16.07 -10.63
CA VAL A 329 11.84 -16.21 -9.78
C VAL A 329 11.84 -17.58 -9.13
N SER A 330 12.29 -17.66 -7.87
CA SER A 330 12.49 -18.91 -7.18
C SER A 330 11.21 -19.66 -6.78
N ARG A 331 10.07 -18.95 -6.71
CA ARG A 331 8.79 -19.49 -6.21
C ARG A 331 7.68 -19.60 -7.26
N LEU A 332 7.96 -19.27 -8.51
CA LEU A 332 7.03 -19.40 -9.62
C LEU A 332 7.53 -20.46 -10.62
N ARG A 333 7.56 -20.13 -11.89
CA ARG A 333 8.00 -21.05 -12.95
C ARG A 333 9.48 -20.78 -13.28
N SER A 334 10.19 -21.81 -13.67
CA SER A 334 11.63 -21.69 -13.98
C SER A 334 11.96 -20.79 -15.17
N ALA A 335 10.99 -20.48 -16.03
CA ALA A 335 11.14 -19.58 -17.18
C ALA A 335 10.76 -18.13 -16.88
N ASP A 336 10.16 -17.84 -15.72
CA ASP A 336 9.76 -16.48 -15.34
C ASP A 336 10.97 -15.69 -14.86
N ILE A 337 11.03 -14.42 -15.25
CA ILE A 337 12.12 -13.48 -14.98
C ILE A 337 11.58 -12.30 -14.18
N PHE A 338 12.33 -11.83 -13.19
CA PHE A 338 11.94 -10.72 -12.33
C PHE A 338 12.67 -9.43 -12.72
N ASP A 339 11.95 -8.34 -12.98
CA ASP A 339 12.55 -7.02 -13.29
C ASP A 339 12.82 -6.23 -12.00
N ASN A 340 14.07 -6.22 -11.56
CA ASN A 340 14.54 -5.52 -10.37
C ASN A 340 14.32 -4.00 -10.45
N VAL A 341 14.40 -3.42 -11.65
CA VAL A 341 14.25 -1.97 -11.85
C VAL A 341 12.79 -1.54 -11.68
N VAL A 342 11.84 -2.28 -12.27
CA VAL A 342 10.42 -1.99 -12.10
C VAL A 342 9.99 -2.22 -10.65
N MET A 343 10.48 -3.28 -10.01
CA MET A 343 10.20 -3.52 -8.58
C MET A 343 10.74 -2.40 -7.69
N LYS A 344 11.96 -1.92 -7.95
CA LYS A 344 12.54 -0.74 -7.27
C LYS A 344 11.63 0.48 -7.40
N LYS A 345 11.14 0.75 -8.61
CA LYS A 345 10.24 1.89 -8.88
C LYS A 345 8.90 1.71 -8.14
N ARG A 346 8.37 0.49 -8.10
CA ARG A 346 7.16 0.18 -7.32
C ARG A 346 7.34 0.47 -5.82
N PHE A 347 8.46 0.08 -5.23
CA PHE A 347 8.78 0.39 -3.83
C PHE A 347 8.98 1.89 -3.60
N SER A 348 9.63 2.60 -4.53
CA SER A 348 9.92 4.03 -4.39
C SER A 348 8.66 4.86 -4.10
N ILE A 349 7.54 4.57 -4.80
CA ILE A 349 6.26 5.25 -4.59
C ILE A 349 5.74 5.04 -3.15
N SER A 350 5.79 3.81 -2.66
CA SER A 350 5.32 3.50 -1.31
C SER A 350 6.21 4.11 -0.23
N PHE A 351 7.53 4.14 -0.45
CA PHE A 351 8.48 4.72 0.51
C PHE A 351 8.40 6.24 0.55
N ASP A 352 8.23 6.89 -0.59
CA ASP A 352 7.99 8.33 -0.63
C ASP A 352 6.70 8.70 0.10
N THR A 353 5.62 7.97 -0.18
CA THR A 353 4.34 8.18 0.52
C THR A 353 4.50 8.05 2.04
N LEU A 354 5.21 7.02 2.52
CA LEU A 354 5.48 6.82 3.94
C LEU A 354 6.29 7.98 4.54
N LEU A 355 7.41 8.32 3.91
CA LEU A 355 8.34 9.32 4.46
C LEU A 355 7.74 10.72 4.47
N ILE A 356 7.06 11.12 3.39
CA ILE A 356 6.40 12.42 3.26
C ILE A 356 5.22 12.52 4.25
N GLU A 357 4.42 11.45 4.40
CA GLU A 357 3.30 11.43 5.35
C GLU A 357 3.78 11.47 6.79
N ALA A 358 4.79 10.66 7.16
CA ALA A 358 5.37 10.66 8.51
C ALA A 358 5.95 12.04 8.88
N GLN A 359 6.67 12.67 7.92
CA GLN A 359 7.19 14.02 8.06
C GLN A 359 6.08 15.04 8.35
N ALA A 360 4.98 15.00 7.57
CA ALA A 360 3.87 15.93 7.71
C ALA A 360 3.12 15.75 9.04
N ARG A 361 2.90 14.50 9.47
CA ARG A 361 2.26 14.19 10.76
C ARG A 361 3.09 14.71 11.92
N ALA A 362 4.40 14.46 11.92
CA ALA A 362 5.29 14.91 12.98
C ALA A 362 5.42 16.45 13.00
N PHE A 363 5.54 17.09 11.84
CA PHE A 363 5.55 18.55 11.72
C PHE A 363 4.31 19.20 12.35
N LYS A 364 3.12 18.67 12.05
CA LYS A 364 1.83 19.15 12.60
C LYS A 364 1.79 19.14 14.13
N PHE A 365 2.50 18.21 14.77
CA PHE A 365 2.58 18.07 16.23
C PHE A 365 3.81 18.74 16.83
N ASN A 366 4.63 19.40 16.02
CA ASN A 366 5.92 19.96 16.44
C ASN A 366 6.80 18.90 17.15
N LYS A 367 6.79 17.68 16.60
CA LYS A 367 7.57 16.55 17.10
C LYS A 367 8.49 15.99 16.03
N GLN A 368 9.36 15.06 16.44
CA GLN A 368 10.08 14.17 15.55
C GLN A 368 9.35 12.85 15.44
N ALA A 369 9.23 12.27 14.23
CA ALA A 369 8.65 10.94 14.06
C ALA A 369 9.66 9.86 14.43
N TYR A 370 9.19 8.86 15.19
CA TYR A 370 9.78 7.55 15.28
C TYR A 370 9.00 6.62 14.35
N VAL A 371 9.58 6.28 13.21
CA VAL A 371 8.88 5.52 12.17
C VAL A 371 9.20 4.03 12.29
N HIS A 372 8.19 3.23 12.66
CA HIS A 372 8.27 1.77 12.68
C HIS A 372 7.94 1.23 11.28
N ILE A 373 8.91 0.57 10.64
CA ILE A 373 8.85 0.16 9.24
C ILE A 373 8.69 -1.36 9.16
N VAL A 374 7.68 -1.80 8.40
CA VAL A 374 7.44 -3.20 8.07
C VAL A 374 7.85 -3.53 6.65
N GLY A 375 8.21 -4.79 6.40
CA GLY A 375 8.61 -5.30 5.09
C GLY A 375 7.41 -5.55 4.16
N ILE A 376 6.87 -4.48 3.56
CA ILE A 376 5.77 -4.61 2.60
C ILE A 376 6.18 -5.49 1.40
N GLY A 377 5.34 -6.45 1.05
CA GLY A 377 5.61 -7.38 -0.07
C GLY A 377 6.71 -8.41 0.19
N LEU A 378 7.32 -8.45 1.39
CA LEU A 378 8.39 -9.39 1.74
C LEU A 378 7.90 -10.65 2.47
N GLY A 379 6.61 -10.76 2.73
CA GLY A 379 5.98 -11.93 3.34
C GLY A 379 5.42 -12.90 2.29
N THR A 380 4.11 -13.12 2.33
CA THR A 380 3.38 -14.04 1.42
C THR A 380 3.53 -13.67 -0.06
N TRP A 381 3.75 -12.40 -0.37
CA TRP A 381 3.92 -11.90 -1.74
C TRP A 381 5.38 -11.87 -2.21
N CYS A 382 6.32 -12.36 -1.41
CA CYS A 382 7.71 -12.50 -1.81
C CYS A 382 7.88 -13.73 -2.72
N ILE A 383 8.33 -13.53 -3.96
CA ILE A 383 8.51 -14.58 -4.98
C ILE A 383 9.97 -14.79 -5.38
N THR A 384 10.86 -13.89 -4.97
CA THR A 384 12.31 -13.99 -5.21
C THR A 384 13.09 -13.46 -4.02
N GLU A 385 14.27 -14.03 -3.79
CA GLU A 385 15.17 -13.56 -2.73
C GLU A 385 15.69 -12.13 -2.96
N GLN A 386 15.63 -11.66 -4.20
CA GLN A 386 16.04 -10.29 -4.56
C GLN A 386 15.12 -9.20 -4.02
N GLN A 387 13.88 -9.51 -3.65
CA GLN A 387 12.95 -8.49 -3.13
C GLN A 387 13.46 -7.82 -1.85
N THR A 388 14.15 -8.54 -0.97
CA THR A 388 14.73 -7.97 0.25
C THR A 388 15.87 -6.98 -0.04
N PRO A 389 16.92 -7.33 -0.81
CA PRO A 389 17.93 -6.35 -1.23
C PRO A 389 17.35 -5.16 -2.00
N ILE A 390 16.39 -5.39 -2.90
CA ILE A 390 15.71 -4.29 -3.62
C ILE A 390 15.02 -3.35 -2.64
N PHE A 391 14.33 -3.88 -1.62
CA PHE A 391 13.66 -3.09 -0.59
C PHE A 391 14.65 -2.15 0.11
N PHE A 392 15.75 -2.68 0.65
CA PHE A 392 16.71 -1.88 1.41
C PHE A 392 17.49 -0.88 0.54
N GLU A 393 17.96 -1.30 -0.63
CA GLU A 393 18.64 -0.40 -1.58
C GLU A 393 17.72 0.76 -2.01
N THR A 394 16.46 0.44 -2.30
CA THR A 394 15.47 1.46 -2.67
C THR A 394 15.17 2.39 -1.50
N PHE A 395 14.97 1.84 -0.30
CA PHE A 395 14.67 2.64 0.89
C PHE A 395 15.83 3.61 1.21
N SER A 396 17.07 3.12 1.17
CA SER A 396 18.27 3.94 1.35
C SER A 396 18.37 5.06 0.30
N GLN A 397 18.10 4.75 -0.98
CA GLN A 397 18.08 5.76 -2.04
C GLN A 397 17.02 6.83 -1.77
N ARG A 398 15.79 6.43 -1.36
CA ARG A 398 14.69 7.40 -1.10
C ARG A 398 14.95 8.25 0.13
N ILE A 399 15.47 7.69 1.22
CA ILE A 399 15.89 8.47 2.38
C ILE A 399 16.92 9.53 1.96
N ASN A 400 17.99 9.12 1.29
CA ASN A 400 19.06 10.03 0.89
C ASN A 400 18.57 11.14 -0.05
N TYR A 401 17.67 10.83 -0.97
CA TYR A 401 17.09 11.81 -1.89
C TYR A 401 16.18 12.82 -1.19
N LEU A 402 15.31 12.34 -0.29
CA LEU A 402 14.35 13.16 0.44
C LEU A 402 14.95 13.82 1.69
N LEU A 403 16.17 13.46 2.10
CA LEU A 403 16.79 13.85 3.36
C LEU A 403 16.71 15.36 3.69
N PRO A 404 16.91 16.28 2.73
CA PRO A 404 16.76 17.71 3.00
C PRO A 404 15.35 18.16 3.40
N LYS A 405 14.34 17.32 3.15
CA LYS A 405 12.92 17.59 3.43
C LYS A 405 12.40 16.81 4.65
N LEU A 406 13.20 15.89 5.21
CA LEU A 406 12.79 14.99 6.32
C LEU A 406 13.20 15.53 7.70
N ASN A 407 13.02 16.82 7.93
CA ASN A 407 13.48 17.50 9.15
C ASN A 407 12.71 17.11 10.43
N ASN A 408 11.55 16.47 10.30
CA ASN A 408 10.76 15.98 11.42
C ASN A 408 10.74 14.45 11.53
N ILE A 409 11.68 13.74 10.89
CA ILE A 409 11.88 12.30 11.12
C ILE A 409 13.12 12.10 11.98
N GLY A 410 12.94 11.70 13.25
CA GLY A 410 14.04 11.51 14.18
C GLY A 410 14.65 10.12 14.15
N ALA A 411 13.82 9.08 13.90
CA ALA A 411 14.27 7.71 13.85
C ALA A 411 13.51 6.86 12.81
N LEU A 412 14.23 5.94 12.17
CA LEU A 412 13.70 4.93 11.25
C LEU A 412 14.04 3.55 11.82
N HIS A 413 13.03 2.77 12.19
CA HIS A 413 13.20 1.45 12.79
C HIS A 413 12.70 0.35 11.85
N PHE A 414 13.63 -0.39 11.28
CA PHE A 414 13.36 -1.57 10.46
C PHE A 414 13.21 -2.78 11.38
N SER A 415 11.97 -3.21 11.62
CA SER A 415 11.67 -4.23 12.62
C SER A 415 11.31 -5.57 11.98
N TRP A 416 11.81 -6.67 12.58
CA TRP A 416 11.53 -8.05 12.18
C TRP A 416 12.10 -8.46 10.80
N PHE A 417 13.16 -7.82 10.34
CA PHE A 417 13.84 -8.22 9.10
C PHE A 417 14.92 -9.31 9.30
N GLY A 418 15.34 -9.56 10.54
CA GLY A 418 16.39 -10.53 10.84
C GLY A 418 17.78 -10.08 10.37
N LEU A 419 17.98 -8.78 10.22
CA LEU A 419 19.21 -8.13 9.80
C LEU A 419 19.61 -7.07 10.82
N ASP A 420 20.91 -6.90 11.06
CA ASP A 420 21.47 -5.85 11.93
C ASP A 420 21.97 -4.64 11.09
N GLU A 421 22.27 -4.87 9.82
CA GLU A 421 22.73 -3.84 8.89
C GLU A 421 22.41 -4.16 7.43
N TRP A 422 22.25 -3.10 6.63
CA TRP A 422 22.23 -3.17 5.17
C TRP A 422 22.81 -1.87 4.58
N GLY A 423 24.01 -1.96 4.00
CA GLY A 423 24.70 -0.78 3.46
C GLY A 423 24.95 0.28 4.52
N ASP A 424 24.36 1.45 4.33
CA ASP A 424 24.48 2.58 5.26
C ASP A 424 23.42 2.53 6.40
N LEU A 425 22.44 1.63 6.29
CA LEU A 425 21.42 1.41 7.32
C LEU A 425 21.94 0.39 8.34
N LYS A 426 22.09 0.81 9.59
CA LYS A 426 22.64 -0.04 10.67
C LYS A 426 21.83 0.13 11.94
N HIS A 427 21.85 -0.90 12.79
CA HIS A 427 21.35 -0.75 14.14
C HIS A 427 22.19 0.30 14.91
N ASN A 428 21.52 1.28 15.52
CA ASN A 428 22.14 2.46 16.12
C ASN A 428 23.00 3.28 15.14
N GLY A 429 22.66 3.23 13.83
CA GLY A 429 23.27 4.05 12.81
C GLY A 429 22.74 5.48 12.79
N PHE A 430 23.41 6.34 12.03
CA PHE A 430 23.04 7.77 11.92
C PHE A 430 23.26 8.30 10.51
N ILE A 431 22.18 8.75 9.88
CA ILE A 431 22.21 9.39 8.57
C ILE A 431 22.35 10.88 8.80
N LYS A 432 23.56 11.43 8.54
CA LYS A 432 23.86 12.86 8.77
C LYS A 432 23.12 13.76 7.80
N SER A 433 22.55 14.86 8.32
CA SER A 433 21.93 15.93 7.52
C SER A 433 22.23 17.28 8.14
N SER A 434 22.79 18.18 7.36
CA SER A 434 23.14 19.55 7.83
C SER A 434 21.90 20.43 8.06
N THR A 435 20.76 20.10 7.46
CA THR A 435 19.50 20.84 7.60
C THR A 435 18.61 20.29 8.72
N HIS A 436 18.90 19.08 9.20
CA HIS A 436 18.07 18.42 10.20
C HIS A 436 18.31 18.98 11.61
N PRO A 437 17.27 19.31 12.42
CA PRO A 437 17.43 19.93 13.74
C PRO A 437 18.26 19.13 14.74
N ARG A 438 18.29 17.79 14.58
CA ARG A 438 19.10 16.86 15.38
C ARG A 438 20.41 16.44 14.70
N GLY A 439 20.79 17.09 13.60
CA GLY A 439 21.97 16.74 12.80
C GLY A 439 21.77 15.51 11.90
N GLY A 440 20.62 14.85 11.94
CA GLY A 440 20.32 13.70 11.10
C GLY A 440 19.26 12.76 11.69
N ILE A 441 19.13 11.57 11.10
CA ILE A 441 18.12 10.55 11.41
C ILE A 441 18.82 9.32 11.98
N ILE A 442 18.33 8.81 13.11
CA ILE A 442 18.79 7.57 13.71
C ILE A 442 18.18 6.38 12.95
N THR A 443 18.98 5.37 12.65
CA THR A 443 18.51 4.10 12.08
C THR A 443 18.61 2.98 13.08
N LEU A 444 17.59 2.14 13.14
CA LEU A 444 17.49 0.98 14.03
C LEU A 444 17.10 -0.24 13.19
N MET A 445 17.79 -1.36 13.43
CA MET A 445 17.52 -2.65 12.79
C MET A 445 17.52 -3.72 13.89
N ALA A 446 16.36 -3.86 14.53
CA ALA A 446 16.17 -4.79 15.65
C ALA A 446 14.70 -5.17 15.75
N ASN A 447 14.42 -6.29 16.41
CA ASN A 447 13.05 -6.71 16.65
C ASN A 447 12.41 -5.80 17.71
N ARG A 448 11.25 -5.24 17.37
CA ARG A 448 10.43 -4.41 18.23
C ARG A 448 8.97 -4.57 17.83
N ASN A 449 8.07 -4.68 18.80
CA ASN A 449 6.65 -4.64 18.50
C ASN A 449 6.21 -3.21 18.14
N PRO A 450 5.22 -3.05 17.25
CA PRO A 450 4.81 -1.73 16.75
C PRO A 450 4.49 -0.72 17.85
N ALA A 451 3.78 -1.13 18.89
CA ALA A 451 3.31 -0.25 19.95
C ALA A 451 4.17 -0.28 21.23
N ASP A 452 5.31 -0.95 21.24
CA ASP A 452 6.22 -0.89 22.39
C ASP A 452 6.50 0.57 22.77
N ARG A 453 6.65 0.81 24.08
CA ARG A 453 6.75 2.16 24.61
C ARG A 453 8.03 2.87 24.21
N LEU A 454 7.94 4.14 23.87
CA LEU A 454 9.07 5.05 23.64
C LEU A 454 9.49 5.78 24.92
N GLN A 455 8.58 5.95 25.88
CA GLN A 455 8.83 6.62 27.15
C GLN A 455 9.92 5.87 27.96
N GLY A 456 10.81 6.61 28.60
CA GLY A 456 11.97 6.06 29.29
C GLY A 456 13.13 5.69 28.35
N THR A 457 13.02 6.01 27.07
CA THR A 457 14.07 5.87 26.07
C THR A 457 14.50 7.23 25.55
N GLN A 458 15.59 7.27 24.75
CA GLN A 458 16.01 8.51 24.06
C GLN A 458 14.99 9.01 23.01
N PHE A 459 13.89 8.28 22.77
CA PHE A 459 12.85 8.58 21.79
C PHE A 459 11.52 9.00 22.41
N GLU A 460 11.46 9.23 23.73
CA GLU A 460 10.21 9.46 24.50
C GLU A 460 9.40 10.68 24.01
N ASP A 461 10.07 11.71 23.49
CA ASP A 461 9.42 12.91 22.94
C ASP A 461 8.94 12.75 21.50
N MET A 462 9.25 11.63 20.86
CA MET A 462 8.92 11.40 19.45
C MET A 462 7.45 11.00 19.29
N LEU A 463 6.92 11.26 18.10
CA LEU A 463 5.64 10.75 17.66
C LEU A 463 5.83 9.34 17.10
N LEU A 464 5.15 8.36 17.66
CA LEU A 464 5.14 7.01 17.09
C LEU A 464 4.35 7.00 15.78
N VAL A 465 4.99 6.58 14.69
CA VAL A 465 4.40 6.38 13.36
C VAL A 465 4.62 4.93 12.95
N ILE A 466 3.55 4.21 12.73
CA ILE A 466 3.56 2.78 12.41
C ILE A 466 3.13 2.60 10.95
N SER A 467 3.98 2.00 10.13
CA SER A 467 3.54 1.48 8.85
C SER A 467 2.98 0.06 9.03
N TYR A 468 1.91 -0.26 8.31
CA TYR A 468 1.44 -1.65 8.25
C TYR A 468 1.28 -2.11 6.81
N ALA A 469 1.55 -3.40 6.58
CA ALA A 469 1.39 -4.01 5.27
C ALA A 469 -0.10 -4.29 5.04
N TRP A 470 -0.76 -3.37 4.36
CA TRP A 470 -2.17 -3.49 3.99
C TRP A 470 -2.32 -4.22 2.65
N ASP A 471 -3.39 -4.95 2.51
CA ASP A 471 -3.78 -5.61 1.27
C ASP A 471 -4.77 -4.72 0.51
N GLY A 472 -4.29 -3.89 -0.44
CA GLY A 472 -5.09 -2.89 -1.15
C GLY A 472 -6.23 -3.42 -2.01
N ASN A 473 -6.37 -4.71 -2.15
CA ASN A 473 -7.50 -5.41 -2.77
C ASN A 473 -8.67 -5.67 -1.78
N ALA A 474 -8.50 -5.33 -0.52
CA ALA A 474 -9.47 -5.53 0.55
C ALA A 474 -9.67 -4.29 1.41
N LEU A 475 -10.71 -4.27 2.24
CA LEU A 475 -10.84 -3.31 3.33
C LEU A 475 -9.73 -3.53 4.37
N PRO A 476 -9.36 -2.50 5.16
CA PRO A 476 -8.35 -2.61 6.21
C PRO A 476 -8.62 -3.80 7.12
N GLY A 477 -7.59 -4.62 7.30
CA GLY A 477 -7.69 -5.85 8.09
C GLY A 477 -7.81 -7.14 7.28
N ASN A 478 -8.13 -7.07 5.99
CA ASN A 478 -8.29 -8.21 5.07
C ASN A 478 -8.76 -9.51 5.74
N GLU A 479 -7.83 -10.36 6.27
CA GLU A 479 -8.17 -11.63 6.92
C GLU A 479 -8.96 -11.46 8.22
N PHE A 480 -8.94 -10.28 8.85
CA PHE A 480 -9.75 -9.94 10.03
C PHE A 480 -11.25 -10.14 9.77
N TRP A 481 -11.71 -9.82 8.55
CA TRP A 481 -13.12 -9.99 8.15
C TRP A 481 -13.51 -11.45 7.91
N PHE A 482 -12.53 -12.33 7.69
CA PHE A 482 -12.72 -13.79 7.74
C PHE A 482 -12.56 -14.37 9.16
N LYS A 483 -12.50 -13.51 10.20
CA LYS A 483 -12.25 -13.92 11.59
C LYS A 483 -10.89 -14.60 11.82
N ASN A 484 -9.92 -14.37 10.93
CA ASN A 484 -8.55 -14.77 11.13
C ASN A 484 -7.78 -13.59 11.76
N LEU A 485 -7.60 -13.67 13.09
CA LEU A 485 -7.08 -12.57 13.91
C LEU A 485 -5.56 -12.58 14.08
N ALA A 486 -4.86 -13.45 13.38
CA ALA A 486 -3.41 -13.61 13.53
C ALA A 486 -2.78 -14.09 12.23
N GLY A 487 -1.48 -13.86 12.10
CA GLY A 487 -0.66 -14.40 10.99
C GLY A 487 -0.21 -13.35 9.98
N SER A 488 -1.09 -12.47 9.48
CA SER A 488 -0.69 -11.35 8.62
C SER A 488 -0.48 -10.06 9.42
N ASN A 489 0.23 -9.11 8.85
CA ASN A 489 0.40 -7.79 9.45
C ASN A 489 -0.88 -6.97 9.36
N ASP A 490 -1.67 -7.14 8.29
CA ASP A 490 -2.92 -6.41 8.10
C ASP A 490 -3.94 -6.78 9.18
N SER A 491 -4.24 -8.07 9.36
CA SER A 491 -5.18 -8.50 10.40
C SER A 491 -4.67 -8.21 11.82
N SER A 492 -3.37 -8.32 12.09
CA SER A 492 -2.82 -8.01 13.41
C SER A 492 -2.89 -6.52 13.74
N THR A 493 -2.74 -5.65 12.75
CA THR A 493 -2.91 -4.20 12.92
C THR A 493 -4.38 -3.84 13.17
N ALA A 494 -5.31 -4.46 12.44
CA ALA A 494 -6.75 -4.31 12.72
C ALA A 494 -7.14 -4.81 14.12
N CYS A 495 -6.44 -5.81 14.66
CA CYS A 495 -6.63 -6.34 16.01
C CYS A 495 -5.91 -5.55 17.12
N SER A 496 -5.03 -4.63 16.76
CA SER A 496 -4.24 -3.84 17.73
C SER A 496 -4.57 -2.35 17.73
N THR A 497 -5.46 -1.92 16.85
CA THR A 497 -5.83 -0.51 16.65
C THR A 497 -7.32 -0.36 16.32
N LEU A 498 -7.77 0.86 16.03
CA LEU A 498 -9.14 1.12 15.57
C LEU A 498 -9.28 1.23 14.04
N ILE A 499 -8.26 0.83 13.25
CA ILE A 499 -8.27 1.05 11.79
C ILE A 499 -9.39 0.31 11.06
N SER A 500 -9.91 -0.79 11.59
CA SER A 500 -11.08 -1.49 11.03
C SER A 500 -12.33 -0.59 10.93
N GLU A 501 -12.38 0.47 11.72
CA GLU A 501 -13.39 1.53 11.67
C GLU A 501 -12.81 2.83 11.09
N LEU A 502 -11.67 3.31 11.60
CA LEU A 502 -11.11 4.63 11.26
C LEU A 502 -10.62 4.71 9.80
N HIS A 503 -10.11 3.62 9.24
CA HIS A 503 -9.68 3.56 7.83
C HIS A 503 -10.76 2.99 6.89
N ASN A 504 -11.92 2.64 7.42
CA ASN A 504 -12.99 2.03 6.64
C ASN A 504 -13.87 3.11 5.96
N PRO A 505 -13.91 3.17 4.62
CA PRO A 505 -14.67 4.20 3.90
C PRO A 505 -16.19 4.07 4.03
N HIS A 506 -16.69 2.95 4.57
CA HIS A 506 -18.12 2.74 4.82
C HIS A 506 -18.55 3.17 6.24
N ILE A 507 -17.62 3.24 7.17
CA ILE A 507 -17.86 3.65 8.56
C ILE A 507 -17.41 5.09 8.75
N ASN A 508 -16.16 5.39 8.40
CA ASN A 508 -15.56 6.72 8.49
C ASN A 508 -15.69 7.49 7.16
N ASN A 509 -16.87 7.46 6.57
CA ASN A 509 -17.13 7.97 5.23
C ASN A 509 -17.05 9.51 5.10
N ASP A 510 -17.06 10.24 6.20
CA ASP A 510 -16.91 11.69 6.20
C ASP A 510 -15.42 12.10 6.02
N TRP A 511 -14.47 11.20 6.38
CA TRP A 511 -13.04 11.49 6.37
C TRP A 511 -12.26 10.57 5.42
N VAL A 512 -12.61 9.29 5.34
CA VAL A 512 -12.01 8.35 4.38
C VAL A 512 -12.85 8.36 3.10
N CYS A 513 -12.77 9.45 2.38
CA CYS A 513 -13.52 9.71 1.15
C CYS A 513 -12.65 10.48 0.14
N SER A 514 -13.09 10.49 -1.10
CA SER A 514 -12.39 11.17 -2.21
C SER A 514 -12.25 12.68 -2.01
N LYS A 515 -13.24 13.32 -1.37
CA LYS A 515 -13.20 14.75 -1.05
C LYS A 515 -12.07 15.13 -0.10
N ASN A 516 -11.58 14.18 0.67
CA ASN A 516 -10.47 14.36 1.61
C ASN A 516 -9.17 13.75 1.10
N LEU A 517 -9.06 13.54 -0.21
CA LEU A 517 -7.83 13.01 -0.82
C LEU A 517 -6.66 13.98 -0.63
N HIS A 518 -5.55 13.44 -0.14
CA HIS A 518 -4.28 14.17 -0.03
C HIS A 518 -3.25 13.60 -1.00
N ILE A 519 -2.39 14.47 -1.48
CA ILE A 519 -1.30 14.15 -2.41
C ILE A 519 0.02 14.23 -1.65
N ALA A 520 0.76 13.13 -1.66
CA ALA A 520 2.15 13.11 -1.20
C ALA A 520 3.03 13.60 -2.35
N SER A 521 3.40 14.87 -2.30
CA SER A 521 4.25 15.54 -3.28
C SER A 521 5.66 15.69 -2.76
N ILE A 522 6.66 15.39 -3.59
CA ILE A 522 8.07 15.55 -3.25
C ILE A 522 8.38 17.02 -2.97
N ASP A 523 7.76 17.95 -3.70
CA ASP A 523 8.03 19.38 -3.55
C ASP A 523 7.14 20.08 -2.51
N HIS A 524 5.89 19.64 -2.37
CA HIS A 524 4.89 20.33 -1.56
C HIS A 524 4.53 19.60 -0.25
N GLY A 525 5.11 18.41 0.01
CA GLY A 525 4.73 17.60 1.17
C GLY A 525 3.33 17.00 1.01
N ILE A 526 2.59 16.90 2.11
CA ILE A 526 1.18 16.46 2.06
C ILE A 526 0.29 17.67 1.81
N ILE A 527 -0.43 17.63 0.72
CA ILE A 527 -1.30 18.72 0.26
C ILE A 527 -2.66 18.17 -0.19
N HIS A 528 -3.74 18.87 0.14
CA HIS A 528 -5.10 18.48 -0.28
C HIS A 528 -5.23 18.54 -1.81
N ILE A 529 -6.03 17.63 -2.39
CA ILE A 529 -6.19 17.53 -3.85
C ILE A 529 -6.63 18.85 -4.49
N SER A 530 -7.51 19.64 -3.84
CA SER A 530 -7.96 20.92 -4.40
C SER A 530 -6.84 21.94 -4.52
N ASP A 531 -5.96 21.99 -3.53
CA ASP A 531 -4.82 22.92 -3.54
C ASP A 531 -3.72 22.42 -4.48
N TYR A 532 -3.48 21.11 -4.54
CA TYR A 532 -2.57 20.53 -5.53
C TYR A 532 -3.05 20.81 -6.96
N ALA A 533 -4.35 20.67 -7.23
CA ALA A 533 -4.94 20.97 -8.52
C ALA A 533 -4.77 22.45 -8.93
N LYS A 534 -4.82 23.40 -7.98
CA LYS A 534 -4.55 24.83 -8.26
C LYS A 534 -3.10 25.10 -8.63
N ILE A 535 -2.15 24.26 -8.16
CA ILE A 535 -0.72 24.39 -8.49
C ILE A 535 -0.44 23.84 -9.90
N MET A 536 -1.17 22.79 -10.29
CA MET A 536 -0.87 22.02 -11.51
C MET A 536 -1.60 22.52 -12.76
N VAL A 537 -2.75 23.23 -12.62
CA VAL A 537 -3.57 23.71 -13.76
C VAL A 537 -4.11 25.14 -13.54
#